data_cab1c6cb269e9f3c15834d873db1395a
#
_entry.id   cab1c6cb269e9f3c15834d873db1395a
#
_cell.length_a   1.000
_cell.length_b   1.000
_cell.length_c   1.000
_cell.angle_alpha   90.00
_cell.angle_beta   90.00
_cell.angle_gamma   90.00
#
_symmetry.space_group_name_H-M   'P 1'
#
loop_
_entity.id
_entity.type
_entity.pdbx_description
1 polymer ?
#
loop_
_entity_poly.entity_id
_entity_poly.type
_entity_poly.pdbx_seq_one_letter_code
_entity_poly.pdbx_strand_id
1 'polypeptide(L)'
;MLIGRHSFIRQSKLSNVAGRIDYISNPKRQEYLYATYQTEGATPEFWKNLARENQLEFKASGSAGKCIEGREFIIALPESFVQYRADDVVRLFTETFHKRYGVECSAALHHNKTKTNYHIHLVFSERKMLEQPEVKIATRNMFYDEQGKHRRTKKEILDEQGNIRAGCSIIPKGEVYESHIFTKKGEWFKNKAFTKEVKELFTDTINCYVKEESEKLSVFQQGSVYLATKKIGKNNPKAEEIRADNAARQEWNRTVDVALVEGVPEEDILKVKQEKITDETLQSIRTHGWLPDMFRQIILGAKDFLQEVIFKVKLPPKPVPKIDLQEWKEMCMVLPSVIEKAVKDFEGTIVPHDTVIDELREMAAKQDIESEDMAIAMAVYMLGFGSYKGF
;
A
#
# COMPACT_ATOMS: atom_id res chain seq x y z
N MET A 1 5.36 13.17 -14.29
CA MET A 1 4.96 13.08 -12.85
C MET A 1 4.56 11.63 -12.61
N LEU A 2 5.21 10.92 -11.68
CA LEU A 2 4.83 9.54 -11.38
C LEU A 2 3.69 9.59 -10.36
N ILE A 3 2.50 9.22 -10.78
CA ILE A 3 1.35 9.02 -9.92
C ILE A 3 1.43 7.59 -9.41
N GLY A 4 1.17 7.36 -8.14
CA GLY A 4 1.09 5.99 -7.61
C GLY A 4 2.24 5.55 -6.72
N ARG A 5 2.93 6.48 -6.10
CA ARG A 5 3.81 6.14 -4.98
C ARG A 5 2.99 5.64 -3.80
N HIS A 6 3.25 4.40 -3.41
CA HIS A 6 2.56 3.82 -2.24
C HIS A 6 3.40 3.91 -0.99
N SER A 7 2.74 4.23 0.11
CA SER A 7 3.36 4.20 1.44
C SER A 7 3.78 2.78 1.81
N PHE A 8 4.98 2.63 2.36
CA PHE A 8 5.43 1.36 2.93
C PHE A 8 5.35 1.42 4.46
N ILE A 9 4.30 0.82 5.00
CA ILE A 9 4.06 0.72 6.43
C ILE A 9 3.78 -0.75 6.75
N ARG A 10 4.67 -1.34 7.56
CA ARG A 10 4.65 -2.77 7.86
C ARG A 10 4.56 -3.04 9.35
N GLN A 11 3.59 -3.84 9.77
CA GLN A 11 3.47 -4.33 11.14
C GLN A 11 4.28 -5.62 11.36
N SER A 12 4.91 -5.74 12.52
CA SER A 12 5.59 -6.94 13.01
C SER A 12 5.18 -7.26 14.45
N LYS A 13 5.18 -8.55 14.79
CA LYS A 13 4.97 -9.03 16.17
C LYS A 13 6.33 -9.21 16.84
N LEU A 14 6.45 -8.79 18.08
CA LEU A 14 7.68 -8.87 18.86
C LEU A 14 7.53 -9.87 20.00
N SER A 15 8.45 -10.82 20.08
CA SER A 15 8.56 -11.78 21.20
C SER A 15 9.62 -11.40 22.23
N ASN A 16 10.34 -10.31 22.00
CA ASN A 16 11.28 -9.68 22.91
C ASN A 16 11.24 -8.16 22.65
N VAL A 17 10.35 -7.48 23.35
CA VAL A 17 10.11 -6.04 23.15
C VAL A 17 11.30 -5.21 23.64
N ALA A 18 11.83 -5.50 24.82
CA ALA A 18 12.95 -4.76 25.40
C ALA A 18 14.23 -4.89 24.55
N GLY A 19 14.54 -6.12 24.10
CA GLY A 19 15.67 -6.36 23.21
C GLY A 19 15.50 -5.70 21.84
N ARG A 20 14.27 -5.55 21.35
CA ARG A 20 14.00 -4.81 20.10
C ARG A 20 14.24 -3.31 20.27
N ILE A 21 13.75 -2.73 21.36
CA ILE A 21 13.94 -1.31 21.68
C ILE A 21 15.44 -1.00 21.83
N ASP A 22 16.18 -1.81 22.62
CA ASP A 22 17.62 -1.67 22.73
C ASP A 22 18.34 -1.75 21.37
N TYR A 23 17.91 -2.67 20.50
CA TYR A 23 18.50 -2.82 19.18
C TYR A 23 18.30 -1.59 18.29
N ILE A 24 17.09 -1.03 18.22
CA ILE A 24 16.78 0.08 17.32
C ILE A 24 17.30 1.43 17.84
N SER A 25 17.48 1.59 19.16
CA SER A 25 17.91 2.85 19.77
C SER A 25 19.40 2.90 20.15
N ASN A 26 20.16 1.82 19.90
CA ASN A 26 21.57 1.74 20.28
C ASN A 26 22.50 2.25 19.16
N PRO A 27 23.16 3.40 19.31
CA PRO A 27 24.04 3.97 18.28
C PRO A 27 25.26 3.11 17.97
N LYS A 28 25.66 2.18 18.87
CA LYS A 28 26.75 1.23 18.59
C LYS A 28 26.31 0.11 17.64
N ARG A 29 25.01 -0.14 17.52
CA ARG A 29 24.43 -1.18 16.67
C ARG A 29 23.81 -0.62 15.39
N GLN A 30 23.50 0.67 15.39
CA GLN A 30 22.80 1.38 14.32
C GLN A 30 23.64 2.56 13.85
N GLU A 31 24.49 2.33 12.85
CA GLU A 31 25.42 3.33 12.31
C GLU A 31 24.71 4.61 11.81
N TYR A 32 23.47 4.44 11.28
CA TYR A 32 22.66 5.53 10.74
C TYR A 32 21.40 5.79 11.58
N LEU A 33 21.56 5.78 12.89
CA LEU A 33 20.55 6.24 13.83
C LEU A 33 20.60 7.77 13.90
N TYR A 34 19.47 8.43 13.58
CA TYR A 34 19.38 9.88 13.57
C TYR A 34 18.73 10.44 14.82
N ALA A 35 17.67 9.80 15.30
CA ALA A 35 16.95 10.22 16.50
C ALA A 35 16.19 9.05 17.14
N THR A 36 15.90 9.19 18.41
CA THR A 36 15.03 8.30 19.19
C THR A 36 14.02 9.13 19.96
N TYR A 37 12.83 8.59 20.13
CA TYR A 37 11.79 9.18 20.97
C TYR A 37 10.99 8.09 21.66
N GLN A 38 10.57 8.37 22.88
CA GLN A 38 9.63 7.51 23.61
C GLN A 38 8.59 8.37 24.34
N THR A 39 7.38 7.85 24.45
CA THR A 39 6.32 8.49 25.21
C THR A 39 6.67 8.50 26.71
N GLU A 40 6.07 9.39 27.48
CA GLU A 40 6.45 9.64 28.88
C GLU A 40 6.37 8.38 29.74
N GLY A 41 5.34 7.55 29.54
CA GLY A 41 5.13 6.31 30.27
C GLY A 41 5.97 5.12 29.78
N ALA A 42 6.64 5.23 28.63
CA ALA A 42 7.39 4.14 27.98
C ALA A 42 8.78 3.91 28.60
N THR A 43 8.86 3.87 29.93
CA THR A 43 10.12 3.66 30.66
C THR A 43 10.65 2.24 30.48
N PRO A 44 11.96 2.00 30.72
CA PRO A 44 12.51 0.64 30.73
C PRO A 44 11.77 -0.32 31.66
N GLU A 45 11.32 0.17 32.81
CA GLU A 45 10.54 -0.62 33.77
C GLU A 45 9.15 -0.97 33.24
N PHE A 46 8.49 -0.04 32.52
CA PHE A 46 7.23 -0.30 31.82
C PHE A 46 7.38 -1.50 30.86
N TRP A 47 8.37 -1.49 29.98
CA TRP A 47 8.59 -2.54 29.00
C TRP A 47 8.94 -3.89 29.64
N LYS A 48 9.70 -3.87 30.72
CA LYS A 48 10.05 -5.07 31.49
C LYS A 48 8.80 -5.68 32.16
N ASN A 49 7.98 -4.85 32.79
CA ASN A 49 6.76 -5.30 33.43
C ASN A 49 5.73 -5.79 32.41
N LEU A 50 5.59 -5.10 31.27
CA LEU A 50 4.73 -5.51 30.16
C LEU A 50 5.15 -6.89 29.62
N ALA A 51 6.44 -7.10 29.38
CA ALA A 51 6.96 -8.39 28.93
C ALA A 51 6.65 -9.50 29.95
N ARG A 52 6.92 -9.24 31.24
CA ARG A 52 6.65 -10.20 32.33
C ARG A 52 5.19 -10.60 32.39
N GLU A 53 4.27 -9.65 32.39
CA GLU A 53 2.84 -9.94 32.47
C GLU A 53 2.35 -10.68 31.22
N ASN A 54 2.79 -10.29 30.03
CA ASN A 54 2.49 -11.03 28.80
C ASN A 54 2.98 -12.48 28.85
N GLN A 55 4.19 -12.72 29.36
CA GLN A 55 4.76 -14.07 29.49
C GLN A 55 3.98 -14.91 30.51
N LEU A 56 3.57 -14.34 31.64
CA LEU A 56 2.76 -15.03 32.64
C LEU A 56 1.41 -15.46 32.08
N GLU A 57 0.68 -14.54 31.44
CA GLU A 57 -0.60 -14.87 30.80
C GLU A 57 -0.45 -15.90 29.67
N PHE A 58 0.60 -15.76 28.86
CA PHE A 58 0.87 -16.71 27.77
C PHE A 58 1.11 -18.12 28.31
N LYS A 59 1.88 -18.26 29.38
CA LYS A 59 2.09 -19.56 30.06
C LYS A 59 0.79 -20.11 30.64
N ALA A 60 0.01 -19.26 31.31
CA ALA A 60 -1.27 -19.67 31.89
C ALA A 60 -2.31 -20.10 30.83
N SER A 61 -2.24 -19.55 29.60
CA SER A 61 -3.15 -19.90 28.52
C SER A 61 -2.89 -21.28 27.90
N GLY A 62 -1.74 -21.90 28.17
CA GLY A 62 -1.32 -23.16 27.52
C GLY A 62 -1.14 -23.07 26.00
N SER A 63 -1.10 -21.87 25.42
CA SER A 63 -0.98 -21.66 23.97
C SER A 63 0.37 -22.08 23.46
N ALA A 64 0.40 -22.72 22.28
CA ALA A 64 1.63 -23.05 21.58
C ALA A 64 2.25 -21.84 20.87
N GLY A 65 3.57 -21.86 20.66
CA GLY A 65 4.29 -20.84 19.91
C GLY A 65 5.06 -19.85 20.77
N LYS A 66 5.23 -18.61 20.29
CA LYS A 66 5.97 -17.55 20.99
C LYS A 66 5.02 -16.51 21.57
N CYS A 67 5.25 -16.11 22.80
CA CYS A 67 4.56 -14.98 23.39
C CYS A 67 4.79 -13.72 22.56
N ILE A 68 3.75 -12.93 22.35
CA ILE A 68 3.84 -11.60 21.74
C ILE A 68 3.83 -10.59 22.87
N GLU A 69 4.96 -9.90 23.07
CA GLU A 69 5.14 -8.90 24.12
C GLU A 69 4.75 -7.50 23.68
N GLY A 70 4.87 -7.22 22.38
CA GLY A 70 4.51 -5.95 21.79
C GLY A 70 4.50 -6.05 20.26
N ARG A 71 4.29 -4.92 19.59
CA ARG A 71 4.33 -4.83 18.12
C ARG A 71 5.19 -3.67 17.67
N GLU A 72 5.53 -3.71 16.39
CA GLU A 72 6.33 -2.69 15.74
C GLU A 72 5.72 -2.33 14.39
N PHE A 73 5.66 -1.03 14.08
CA PHE A 73 5.54 -0.55 12.72
C PHE A 73 6.90 -0.12 12.18
N ILE A 74 7.19 -0.48 10.93
CA ILE A 74 8.26 0.11 10.13
C ILE A 74 7.58 1.02 9.14
N ILE A 75 7.89 2.31 9.18
CA ILE A 75 7.27 3.38 8.39
C ILE A 75 8.37 3.97 7.51
N ALA A 76 8.35 3.68 6.20
CA ALA A 76 9.26 4.32 5.27
C ALA A 76 8.80 5.76 5.00
N LEU A 77 9.75 6.68 5.00
CA LEU A 77 9.52 8.09 4.72
C LEU A 77 10.09 8.45 3.35
N PRO A 78 9.48 9.42 2.63
CA PRO A 78 10.12 10.04 1.47
C PRO A 78 11.48 10.62 1.83
N GLU A 79 12.42 10.61 0.88
CA GLU A 79 13.78 11.12 1.11
C GLU A 79 13.79 12.62 1.45
N SER A 80 12.79 13.37 0.98
CA SER A 80 12.60 14.77 1.33
C SER A 80 12.44 15.02 2.83
N PHE A 81 12.08 14.01 3.63
CA PHE A 81 12.00 14.13 5.09
C PHE A 81 13.37 14.34 5.77
N VAL A 82 14.47 14.05 5.09
CA VAL A 82 15.84 14.32 5.58
C VAL A 82 16.06 15.82 5.83
N GLN A 83 15.30 16.71 5.16
CA GLN A 83 15.37 18.16 5.37
C GLN A 83 14.81 18.62 6.73
N TYR A 84 13.99 17.81 7.38
CA TYR A 84 13.42 18.12 8.69
C TYR A 84 14.32 17.62 9.81
N ARG A 85 14.23 18.27 10.99
CA ARG A 85 14.96 17.80 12.17
C ARG A 85 14.49 16.40 12.56
N ALA A 86 15.43 15.48 12.68
CA ALA A 86 15.15 14.08 12.95
C ALA A 86 14.34 13.86 14.24
N ASP A 87 14.64 14.64 15.30
CA ASP A 87 13.91 14.57 16.57
C ASP A 87 12.44 14.95 16.41
N ASP A 88 12.15 15.99 15.63
CA ASP A 88 10.78 16.45 15.39
C ASP A 88 10.01 15.43 14.56
N VAL A 89 10.66 14.81 13.58
CA VAL A 89 10.04 13.77 12.74
C VAL A 89 9.68 12.55 13.58
N VAL A 90 10.63 11.98 14.33
CA VAL A 90 10.34 10.78 15.12
C VAL A 90 9.30 11.05 16.19
N ARG A 91 9.35 12.23 16.82
CA ARG A 91 8.35 12.67 17.80
C ARG A 91 6.96 12.81 17.19
N LEU A 92 6.84 13.47 16.04
CA LEU A 92 5.57 13.65 15.34
C LEU A 92 4.82 12.30 15.14
N PHE A 93 5.50 11.32 14.53
CA PHE A 93 4.89 10.02 14.24
C PHE A 93 4.55 9.25 15.52
N THR A 94 5.41 9.31 16.53
CA THR A 94 5.19 8.61 17.79
C THR A 94 4.01 9.21 18.57
N GLU A 95 3.97 10.54 18.67
CA GLU A 95 2.88 11.24 19.35
C GLU A 95 1.54 11.10 18.60
N THR A 96 1.55 11.13 17.28
CA THR A 96 0.36 10.89 16.46
C THR A 96 -0.25 9.52 16.78
N PHE A 97 0.59 8.49 16.87
CA PHE A 97 0.12 7.15 17.23
C PHE A 97 -0.31 7.04 18.68
N HIS A 98 0.49 7.56 19.62
CA HIS A 98 0.19 7.56 21.04
C HIS A 98 -1.16 8.25 21.35
N LYS A 99 -1.36 9.45 20.80
CA LYS A 99 -2.62 10.22 20.99
C LYS A 99 -3.82 9.49 20.41
N ARG A 100 -3.67 8.83 19.27
CA ARG A 100 -4.76 8.11 18.61
C ARG A 100 -5.18 6.85 19.39
N TYR A 101 -4.21 6.09 19.92
CA TYR A 101 -4.46 4.77 20.50
C TYR A 101 -4.29 4.70 22.01
N GLY A 102 -3.66 5.69 22.60
CA GLY A 102 -3.47 5.80 24.05
C GLY A 102 -2.60 4.68 24.63
N VAL A 103 -1.60 4.21 23.86
CA VAL A 103 -0.65 3.17 24.28
C VAL A 103 0.77 3.70 24.24
N GLU A 104 1.63 3.19 25.12
CA GLU A 104 3.02 3.62 25.20
C GLU A 104 3.83 3.16 24.01
N CYS A 105 4.73 4.03 23.55
CA CYS A 105 5.52 3.86 22.34
C CYS A 105 6.99 4.18 22.57
N SER A 106 7.86 3.47 21.85
CA SER A 106 9.27 3.80 21.71
C SER A 106 9.65 3.72 20.23
N ALA A 107 10.29 4.75 19.71
CA ALA A 107 10.60 4.85 18.29
C ALA A 107 12.04 5.27 18.03
N ALA A 108 12.54 4.89 16.84
CA ALA A 108 13.86 5.26 16.36
C ALA A 108 13.81 5.54 14.85
N LEU A 109 14.51 6.57 14.41
CA LEU A 109 14.58 7.02 13.02
C LEU A 109 15.95 6.66 12.45
N HIS A 110 15.92 5.92 11.37
CA HIS A 110 17.12 5.35 10.76
C HIS A 110 17.21 5.62 9.27
N HIS A 111 18.44 5.55 8.73
CA HIS A 111 18.69 5.20 7.34
C HIS A 111 19.21 3.77 7.23
N ASN A 112 19.04 3.14 6.05
CA ASN A 112 19.81 1.96 5.71
C ASN A 112 21.26 2.34 5.33
N LYS A 113 22.15 1.35 5.25
CA LYS A 113 23.58 1.57 4.93
C LYS A 113 23.82 2.28 3.59
N THR A 114 22.94 2.08 2.62
CA THR A 114 23.01 2.70 1.29
C THR A 114 22.36 4.08 1.22
N LYS A 115 21.77 4.56 2.31
CA LYS A 115 21.03 5.83 2.40
C LYS A 115 19.92 5.97 1.35
N THR A 116 19.23 4.87 1.07
CA THR A 116 18.11 4.80 0.12
C THR A 116 16.77 4.48 0.79
N ASN A 117 16.75 4.37 2.12
CA ASN A 117 15.56 4.03 2.87
C ASN A 117 15.57 4.71 4.25
N TYR A 118 15.00 5.90 4.30
CA TYR A 118 14.76 6.66 5.53
C TYR A 118 13.48 6.14 6.18
N HIS A 119 13.53 5.67 7.42
CA HIS A 119 12.39 4.98 8.02
C HIS A 119 12.37 5.07 9.54
N ILE A 120 11.16 4.99 10.10
CA ILE A 120 10.91 4.94 11.53
C ILE A 120 10.60 3.49 11.93
N HIS A 121 11.23 3.04 13.01
CA HIS A 121 10.80 1.91 13.81
C HIS A 121 9.96 2.45 14.97
N LEU A 122 8.67 2.10 15.04
CA LEU A 122 7.76 2.48 16.10
C LEU A 122 7.28 1.22 16.82
N VAL A 123 7.83 0.99 18.01
CA VAL A 123 7.44 -0.11 18.91
C VAL A 123 6.33 0.37 19.82
N PHE A 124 5.29 -0.43 20.00
CA PHE A 124 4.13 -0.06 20.82
C PHE A 124 3.59 -1.24 21.63
N SER A 125 2.95 -0.90 22.77
CA SER A 125 2.23 -1.84 23.62
C SER A 125 0.84 -2.15 23.06
N GLU A 126 0.34 -3.37 23.25
CA GLU A 126 -1.06 -3.74 23.00
C GLU A 126 -1.94 -3.51 24.27
N ARG A 127 -1.34 -2.98 25.35
CA ARG A 127 -1.98 -2.78 26.66
C ARG A 127 -1.71 -1.37 27.16
N LYS A 128 -2.62 -0.88 27.99
CA LYS A 128 -2.44 0.34 28.76
C LYS A 128 -2.05 -0.03 30.20
N MET A 129 -1.18 0.76 30.79
CA MET A 129 -0.91 0.66 32.22
C MET A 129 -2.14 1.14 33.00
N LEU A 130 -2.50 0.44 34.04
CA LEU A 130 -3.60 0.79 34.93
C LEU A 130 -3.11 1.84 35.94
N GLU A 131 -3.96 2.78 36.29
CA GLU A 131 -3.68 3.74 37.36
C GLU A 131 -3.51 3.06 38.75
N GLN A 132 -4.29 2.00 38.98
CA GLN A 132 -4.18 1.14 40.12
C GLN A 132 -4.20 -0.32 39.68
N PRO A 133 -3.39 -1.19 40.31
CA PRO A 133 -3.40 -2.60 39.98
C PRO A 133 -4.78 -3.24 40.24
N GLU A 134 -5.25 -4.00 39.27
CA GLU A 134 -6.40 -4.89 39.45
C GLU A 134 -5.93 -6.11 40.24
N VAL A 135 -6.49 -6.29 41.43
CA VAL A 135 -6.15 -7.42 42.33
C VAL A 135 -7.32 -8.36 42.48
N LYS A 136 -7.05 -9.66 42.46
CA LYS A 136 -8.02 -10.68 42.82
C LYS A 136 -7.69 -11.20 44.21
N ILE A 137 -8.69 -11.15 45.11
CA ILE A 137 -8.59 -11.58 46.49
C ILE A 137 -9.27 -12.95 46.65
N ALA A 138 -8.61 -13.86 47.35
CA ALA A 138 -9.12 -15.19 47.61
C ALA A 138 -10.36 -15.13 48.49
N THR A 139 -11.52 -15.53 47.98
CA THR A 139 -12.79 -15.63 48.74
C THR A 139 -12.84 -16.84 49.66
N ARG A 140 -11.93 -17.80 49.48
CA ARG A 140 -11.72 -19.01 50.30
C ARG A 140 -10.25 -19.39 50.22
N ASN A 141 -9.81 -20.32 51.10
CA ASN A 141 -8.46 -20.87 50.95
C ASN A 141 -8.30 -21.58 49.60
N MET A 142 -7.22 -21.28 48.87
CA MET A 142 -6.86 -21.87 47.60
C MET A 142 -5.61 -22.75 47.77
N PHE A 143 -5.63 -23.93 47.16
CA PHE A 143 -4.60 -24.95 47.31
C PHE A 143 -3.91 -25.17 45.96
N TYR A 144 -2.58 -25.23 45.95
CA TYR A 144 -1.79 -25.45 44.74
C TYR A 144 -0.80 -26.61 44.98
N ASP A 145 -0.67 -27.48 43.98
CA ASP A 145 0.31 -28.56 43.98
C ASP A 145 1.75 -28.08 43.66
N GLU A 146 2.68 -29.02 43.59
CA GLU A 146 4.09 -28.77 43.30
C GLU A 146 4.34 -28.16 41.91
N GLN A 147 3.36 -28.30 41.01
CA GLN A 147 3.40 -27.74 39.65
C GLN A 147 2.67 -26.40 39.55
N GLY A 148 2.17 -25.87 40.69
CA GLY A 148 1.39 -24.62 40.75
C GLY A 148 -0.04 -24.77 40.19
N LYS A 149 -0.53 -26.02 40.04
CA LYS A 149 -1.90 -26.29 39.60
C LYS A 149 -2.87 -26.21 40.76
N HIS A 150 -3.95 -25.44 40.59
CA HIS A 150 -5.00 -25.32 41.61
C HIS A 150 -5.66 -26.68 41.89
N ARG A 151 -5.77 -27.03 43.19
CA ARG A 151 -6.45 -28.20 43.70
C ARG A 151 -7.71 -27.79 44.46
N ARG A 152 -8.70 -28.68 44.41
CA ARG A 152 -10.02 -28.37 44.97
C ARG A 152 -10.04 -28.41 46.50
N THR A 153 -9.26 -29.33 47.11
CA THR A 153 -9.28 -29.57 48.55
C THR A 153 -7.85 -29.59 49.13
N LYS A 154 -7.74 -29.24 50.42
CA LYS A 154 -6.47 -29.32 51.14
C LYS A 154 -5.88 -30.70 51.15
N LYS A 155 -6.70 -31.76 51.15
CA LYS A 155 -6.26 -33.17 51.20
C LYS A 155 -5.37 -33.55 50.00
N GLU A 156 -5.61 -32.93 48.84
CA GLU A 156 -4.88 -33.21 47.62
C GLU A 156 -3.42 -32.70 47.62
N ILE A 157 -3.05 -31.85 48.57
CA ILE A 157 -1.72 -31.30 48.72
C ILE A 157 -0.98 -31.81 49.99
N LEU A 158 -1.60 -32.76 50.74
CA LEU A 158 -1.03 -33.35 51.94
C LEU A 158 -0.29 -34.66 51.62
N ASP A 159 0.76 -34.98 52.41
CA ASP A 159 1.38 -36.28 52.47
C ASP A 159 0.59 -37.29 53.35
N GLU A 160 1.08 -38.52 53.50
CA GLU A 160 0.47 -39.58 54.33
C GLU A 160 0.45 -39.22 55.80
N GLN A 161 1.34 -38.32 56.24
CA GLN A 161 1.39 -37.84 57.63
C GLN A 161 0.51 -36.63 57.89
N GLY A 162 -0.16 -36.10 56.85
CA GLY A 162 -1.04 -34.93 56.96
C GLY A 162 -0.31 -33.57 56.90
N ASN A 163 0.96 -33.53 56.49
CA ASN A 163 1.73 -32.32 56.27
C ASN A 163 1.57 -31.86 54.81
N ILE A 164 1.78 -30.58 54.57
CA ILE A 164 1.77 -30.03 53.21
C ILE A 164 3.01 -30.54 52.49
N ARG A 165 2.82 -31.19 51.32
CA ARG A 165 3.93 -31.68 50.51
C ARG A 165 4.84 -30.53 50.03
N ALA A 166 6.14 -30.82 49.97
CA ALA A 166 7.13 -29.85 49.53
C ALA A 166 6.80 -29.34 48.14
N GLY A 167 6.84 -28.01 47.93
CA GLY A 167 6.47 -27.35 46.68
C GLY A 167 4.97 -27.02 46.54
N CYS A 168 4.08 -27.57 47.38
CA CYS A 168 2.68 -27.17 47.46
C CYS A 168 2.51 -25.86 48.24
N SER A 169 1.48 -25.08 47.91
CA SER A 169 1.20 -23.80 48.57
C SER A 169 -0.29 -23.62 48.88
N ILE A 170 -0.55 -22.81 49.89
CA ILE A 170 -1.91 -22.38 50.25
C ILE A 170 -1.93 -20.86 50.17
N ILE A 171 -2.96 -20.32 49.50
CA ILE A 171 -3.31 -18.90 49.60
C ILE A 171 -4.52 -18.77 50.52
N PRO A 172 -4.37 -18.13 51.67
CA PRO A 172 -5.46 -17.95 52.60
C PRO A 172 -6.59 -17.07 52.05
N LYS A 173 -7.80 -17.26 52.60
CA LYS A 173 -8.93 -16.35 52.34
C LYS A 173 -8.53 -14.92 52.75
N GLY A 174 -8.79 -13.95 51.87
CA GLY A 174 -8.47 -12.54 52.07
C GLY A 174 -7.12 -12.11 51.48
N GLU A 175 -6.29 -13.05 51.05
CA GLU A 175 -4.99 -12.76 50.42
C GLU A 175 -5.15 -12.51 48.90
N VAL A 176 -4.28 -11.63 48.37
CA VAL A 176 -4.20 -11.38 46.93
C VAL A 176 -3.52 -12.58 46.26
N TYR A 177 -4.19 -13.19 45.28
CA TYR A 177 -3.62 -14.32 44.51
C TYR A 177 -3.25 -14.00 43.08
N GLU A 178 -3.78 -12.90 42.52
CA GLU A 178 -3.49 -12.42 41.17
C GLU A 178 -3.51 -10.90 41.16
N SER A 179 -2.55 -10.30 40.52
CA SER A 179 -2.44 -8.85 40.36
C SER A 179 -2.03 -8.50 38.95
N HIS A 180 -2.79 -7.62 38.31
CA HIS A 180 -2.51 -7.09 36.98
C HIS A 180 -2.27 -5.60 37.06
N ILE A 181 -1.18 -5.14 36.42
CA ILE A 181 -0.84 -3.72 36.31
C ILE A 181 -1.15 -3.17 34.93
N PHE A 182 -1.57 -4.03 34.00
CA PHE A 182 -1.96 -3.67 32.65
C PHE A 182 -3.39 -4.11 32.32
N THR A 183 -4.03 -3.40 31.42
CA THR A 183 -5.28 -3.84 30.81
C THR A 183 -5.08 -5.14 30.01
N LYS A 184 -6.17 -5.84 29.71
CA LYS A 184 -6.11 -6.93 28.74
C LYS A 184 -5.64 -6.42 27.38
N LYS A 185 -5.00 -7.29 26.58
CA LYS A 185 -4.62 -6.96 25.18
C LYS A 185 -5.85 -6.52 24.40
N GLY A 186 -5.77 -5.35 23.79
CA GLY A 186 -6.83 -4.86 22.93
C GLY A 186 -7.05 -5.78 21.73
N GLU A 187 -8.23 -6.35 21.61
CA GLU A 187 -8.57 -7.27 20.50
C GLU A 187 -8.43 -6.60 19.12
N TRP A 188 -8.68 -5.31 19.08
CA TRP A 188 -8.62 -4.55 17.87
C TRP A 188 -7.20 -4.45 17.25
N PHE A 189 -6.12 -4.51 18.04
CA PHE A 189 -4.74 -4.58 17.54
C PHE A 189 -4.46 -5.85 16.71
N LYS A 190 -5.31 -6.86 16.79
CA LYS A 190 -5.24 -8.10 16.03
C LYS A 190 -6.00 -8.02 14.70
N ASN A 191 -6.87 -7.01 14.54
CA ASN A 191 -7.73 -6.87 13.38
C ASN A 191 -6.96 -6.32 12.17
N LYS A 192 -7.31 -6.77 10.96
CA LYS A 192 -6.80 -6.22 9.70
C LYS A 192 -7.21 -4.75 9.52
N ALA A 193 -8.38 -4.36 10.03
CA ALA A 193 -8.86 -2.97 9.99
C ALA A 193 -7.91 -2.02 10.72
N PHE A 194 -7.35 -2.41 11.86
CA PHE A 194 -6.35 -1.63 12.58
C PHE A 194 -5.12 -1.33 11.71
N THR A 195 -4.59 -2.37 11.04
CA THR A 195 -3.42 -2.17 10.19
C THR A 195 -3.74 -1.26 8.99
N LYS A 196 -4.96 -1.31 8.45
CA LYS A 196 -5.41 -0.42 7.38
C LYS A 196 -5.51 1.03 7.89
N GLU A 197 -6.18 1.25 9.00
CA GLU A 197 -6.32 2.57 9.63
C GLU A 197 -4.96 3.22 9.94
N VAL A 198 -4.02 2.44 10.50
CA VAL A 198 -2.67 2.96 10.81
C VAL A 198 -1.90 3.32 9.53
N LYS A 199 -2.09 2.57 8.45
CA LYS A 199 -1.50 2.94 7.15
C LYS A 199 -2.07 4.24 6.64
N GLU A 200 -3.38 4.43 6.70
CA GLU A 200 -4.04 5.68 6.33
C GLU A 200 -3.52 6.83 7.19
N LEU A 201 -3.55 6.68 8.53
CA LEU A 201 -3.06 7.68 9.47
C LEU A 201 -1.63 8.17 9.15
N PHE A 202 -0.70 7.25 8.98
CA PHE A 202 0.69 7.62 8.71
C PHE A 202 0.91 8.12 7.29
N THR A 203 0.16 7.63 6.31
CA THR A 203 0.22 8.16 4.94
C THR A 203 -0.27 9.59 4.90
N ASP A 204 -1.36 9.90 5.58
CA ASP A 204 -1.89 11.26 5.70
C ASP A 204 -0.91 12.16 6.45
N THR A 205 -0.32 11.66 7.55
CA THR A 205 0.74 12.38 8.28
C THR A 205 1.93 12.71 7.37
N ILE A 206 2.40 11.75 6.56
CA ILE A 206 3.47 12.00 5.58
C ILE A 206 3.04 13.08 4.59
N ASN A 207 1.86 12.96 4.00
CA ASN A 207 1.36 13.86 2.97
C ASN A 207 1.15 15.30 3.45
N CYS A 208 0.91 15.50 4.75
CA CYS A 208 0.84 16.85 5.34
C CYS A 208 2.19 17.60 5.29
N TYR A 209 3.32 16.89 5.25
CA TYR A 209 4.67 17.47 5.28
C TYR A 209 5.43 17.34 3.96
N VAL A 210 4.88 16.65 2.99
CA VAL A 210 5.43 16.57 1.63
C VAL A 210 5.06 17.84 0.86
N LYS A 211 6.07 18.54 0.32
CA LYS A 211 5.86 19.80 -0.44
C LYS A 211 5.49 19.57 -1.88
N GLU A 212 6.09 18.56 -2.50
CA GLU A 212 5.91 18.27 -3.91
C GLU A 212 4.77 17.25 -4.10
N GLU A 213 3.76 17.59 -4.92
CA GLU A 213 2.64 16.68 -5.24
C GLU A 213 3.15 15.33 -5.79
N SER A 214 4.26 15.33 -6.51
CA SER A 214 4.89 14.11 -7.06
C SER A 214 5.45 13.17 -5.99
N GLU A 215 5.65 13.64 -4.77
CA GLU A 215 6.14 12.84 -3.64
C GLU A 215 5.03 12.36 -2.71
N LYS A 216 3.79 12.83 -2.90
CA LYS A 216 2.65 12.35 -2.12
C LYS A 216 2.44 10.85 -2.29
N LEU A 217 2.07 10.21 -1.21
CA LEU A 217 1.89 8.77 -1.12
C LEU A 217 0.40 8.43 -1.03
N SER A 218 0.06 7.25 -1.51
CA SER A 218 -1.26 6.64 -1.31
C SER A 218 -1.14 5.30 -0.58
N VAL A 219 -2.18 4.89 0.12
CA VAL A 219 -2.23 3.55 0.71
C VAL A 219 -2.54 2.54 -0.38
N PHE A 220 -1.69 1.52 -0.53
CA PHE A 220 -1.97 0.43 -1.47
C PHE A 220 -3.27 -0.28 -1.08
N GLN A 221 -4.24 -0.27 -1.98
CA GLN A 221 -5.50 -0.97 -1.83
C GLN A 221 -5.49 -2.25 -2.68
N GLN A 222 -5.88 -3.36 -2.05
CA GLN A 222 -6.09 -4.59 -2.79
C GLN A 222 -7.32 -4.40 -3.70
N GLY A 223 -7.17 -4.66 -4.99
CA GLY A 223 -8.22 -4.40 -5.98
C GLY A 223 -8.07 -3.08 -6.73
N SER A 224 -7.14 -2.18 -6.35
CA SER A 224 -6.80 -0.99 -7.15
C SER A 224 -6.21 -1.35 -8.50
N VAL A 225 -5.99 -0.36 -9.36
CA VAL A 225 -5.35 -0.54 -10.68
C VAL A 225 -3.95 -1.16 -10.62
N TYR A 226 -3.26 -1.01 -9.49
CA TYR A 226 -1.89 -1.50 -9.29
C TYR A 226 -1.82 -2.98 -8.92
N LEU A 227 -0.68 -3.59 -9.20
CA LEU A 227 -0.35 -4.96 -8.80
C LEU A 227 0.62 -4.95 -7.61
N ALA A 228 0.26 -5.65 -6.52
CA ALA A 228 1.12 -5.80 -5.35
C ALA A 228 2.38 -6.62 -5.68
N THR A 229 3.57 -6.14 -5.28
CA THR A 229 4.79 -6.93 -5.35
C THR A 229 4.88 -7.92 -4.20
N LYS A 230 5.55 -9.05 -4.43
CA LYS A 230 5.78 -10.10 -3.42
C LYS A 230 7.08 -9.82 -2.67
N LYS A 231 7.08 -10.06 -1.34
CA LYS A 231 8.29 -9.96 -0.54
C LYS A 231 9.26 -11.10 -0.85
N ILE A 232 10.53 -10.78 -1.08
CA ILE A 232 11.61 -11.76 -1.23
C ILE A 232 12.18 -12.06 0.18
N GLY A 233 12.05 -13.29 0.64
CA GLY A 233 12.64 -13.73 1.90
C GLY A 233 14.17 -13.89 1.77
N LYS A 234 14.92 -13.69 2.87
CA LYS A 234 16.40 -13.67 2.87
C LYS A 234 17.03 -14.93 2.28
N ASN A 235 16.43 -16.10 2.48
CA ASN A 235 16.91 -17.39 1.99
C ASN A 235 15.82 -18.15 1.22
N ASN A 236 15.03 -17.44 0.44
CA ASN A 236 13.94 -18.07 -0.31
C ASN A 236 14.51 -18.74 -1.56
N PRO A 237 14.37 -20.07 -1.75
CA PRO A 237 14.84 -20.76 -2.95
C PRO A 237 14.20 -20.27 -4.25
N LYS A 238 13.01 -19.63 -4.16
CA LYS A 238 12.31 -19.01 -5.29
C LYS A 238 12.58 -17.52 -5.43
N ALA A 239 13.68 -17.00 -4.87
CA ALA A 239 13.98 -15.57 -4.88
C ALA A 239 14.05 -14.98 -6.29
N GLU A 240 14.67 -15.68 -7.25
CA GLU A 240 14.78 -15.25 -8.64
C GLU A 240 13.42 -15.24 -9.36
N GLU A 241 12.62 -16.26 -9.16
CA GLU A 241 11.24 -16.31 -9.68
C GLU A 241 10.40 -15.14 -9.17
N ILE A 242 10.50 -14.85 -7.86
CA ILE A 242 9.78 -13.71 -7.26
C ILE A 242 10.31 -12.36 -7.77
N ARG A 243 11.62 -12.22 -8.04
CA ARG A 243 12.17 -11.00 -8.66
C ARG A 243 11.62 -10.80 -10.06
N ALA A 244 11.60 -11.85 -10.88
CA ALA A 244 11.04 -11.79 -12.22
C ALA A 244 9.54 -11.44 -12.21
N ASP A 245 8.76 -12.06 -11.32
CA ASP A 245 7.34 -11.72 -11.11
C ASP A 245 7.17 -10.26 -10.69
N ASN A 246 8.01 -9.77 -9.77
CA ASN A 246 7.95 -8.38 -9.31
C ASN A 246 8.33 -7.40 -10.42
N ALA A 247 9.29 -7.75 -11.27
CA ALA A 247 9.65 -6.91 -12.42
C ALA A 247 8.46 -6.73 -13.37
N ALA A 248 7.77 -7.80 -13.75
CA ALA A 248 6.57 -7.71 -14.60
C ALA A 248 5.46 -6.86 -13.94
N ARG A 249 5.22 -7.03 -12.62
CA ARG A 249 4.26 -6.22 -11.87
C ARG A 249 4.64 -4.73 -11.82
N GLN A 250 5.93 -4.43 -11.70
CA GLN A 250 6.42 -3.06 -11.71
C GLN A 250 6.29 -2.41 -13.09
N GLU A 251 6.51 -3.17 -14.18
CA GLU A 251 6.25 -2.67 -15.53
C GLU A 251 4.78 -2.30 -15.73
N TRP A 252 3.86 -3.17 -15.32
CA TRP A 252 2.43 -2.83 -15.30
C TRP A 252 2.18 -1.56 -14.50
N ASN A 253 2.67 -1.48 -13.27
CA ASN A 253 2.43 -0.33 -12.39
C ASN A 253 2.95 0.98 -12.97
N ARG A 254 4.12 0.98 -13.62
CA ARG A 254 4.65 2.16 -14.32
C ARG A 254 3.77 2.57 -15.50
N THR A 255 3.24 1.60 -16.24
CA THR A 255 2.31 1.89 -17.35
C THR A 255 0.99 2.45 -16.83
N VAL A 256 0.49 1.96 -15.69
CA VAL A 256 -0.66 2.55 -15.00
C VAL A 256 -0.39 4.01 -14.62
N ASP A 257 0.79 4.31 -14.05
CA ASP A 257 1.16 5.68 -13.72
C ASP A 257 1.10 6.60 -14.95
N VAL A 258 1.65 6.13 -16.08
CA VAL A 258 1.59 6.87 -17.35
C VAL A 258 0.15 7.03 -17.82
N ALA A 259 -0.66 5.98 -17.77
CA ALA A 259 -2.06 6.02 -18.19
C ALA A 259 -2.87 7.07 -17.42
N LEU A 260 -2.70 7.10 -16.08
CA LEU A 260 -3.38 8.08 -15.23
C LEU A 260 -2.93 9.52 -15.53
N VAL A 261 -1.63 9.74 -15.76
CA VAL A 261 -1.09 11.06 -16.14
C VAL A 261 -1.64 11.52 -17.49
N GLU A 262 -1.80 10.61 -18.43
CA GLU A 262 -2.32 10.89 -19.78
C GLU A 262 -3.85 10.98 -19.81
N GLY A 263 -4.52 10.87 -18.63
CA GLY A 263 -5.95 11.05 -18.49
C GLY A 263 -6.81 9.84 -18.79
N VAL A 264 -6.23 8.63 -18.84
CA VAL A 264 -7.05 7.41 -18.92
C VAL A 264 -7.83 7.24 -17.63
N PRO A 265 -9.17 7.08 -17.67
CA PRO A 265 -9.97 6.87 -16.48
C PRO A 265 -9.54 5.62 -15.69
N GLU A 266 -9.53 5.73 -14.37
CA GLU A 266 -9.15 4.59 -13.51
C GLU A 266 -10.04 3.37 -13.74
N GLU A 267 -11.32 3.58 -14.05
CA GLU A 267 -12.27 2.51 -14.36
C GLU A 267 -11.87 1.71 -15.61
N ASP A 268 -11.35 2.38 -16.64
CA ASP A 268 -10.87 1.70 -17.86
C ASP A 268 -9.62 0.89 -17.58
N ILE A 269 -8.71 1.42 -16.76
CA ILE A 269 -7.52 0.67 -16.33
C ILE A 269 -7.91 -0.56 -15.50
N LEU A 270 -8.90 -0.41 -14.60
CA LEU A 270 -9.44 -1.53 -13.82
C LEU A 270 -10.07 -2.60 -14.73
N LYS A 271 -10.78 -2.17 -15.76
CA LYS A 271 -11.36 -3.08 -16.74
C LYS A 271 -10.28 -3.87 -17.48
N VAL A 272 -9.25 -3.19 -17.98
CA VAL A 272 -8.08 -3.85 -18.61
C VAL A 272 -7.42 -4.83 -17.65
N LYS A 273 -7.20 -4.43 -16.40
CA LYS A 273 -6.64 -5.31 -15.37
C LYS A 273 -7.50 -6.54 -15.13
N GLN A 274 -8.83 -6.36 -15.04
CA GLN A 274 -9.76 -7.48 -14.84
C GLN A 274 -9.72 -8.44 -16.02
N GLU A 275 -9.94 -7.95 -17.24
CA GLU A 275 -10.03 -8.76 -18.44
C GLU A 275 -8.70 -9.40 -18.82
N LYS A 276 -7.61 -8.61 -18.86
CA LYS A 276 -6.32 -9.04 -19.38
C LYS A 276 -5.40 -9.69 -18.34
N ILE A 277 -5.56 -9.41 -17.06
CA ILE A 277 -4.72 -10.04 -16.04
C ILE A 277 -5.50 -11.07 -15.24
N THR A 278 -6.64 -10.66 -14.66
CA THR A 278 -7.36 -11.55 -13.73
C THR A 278 -8.02 -12.71 -14.47
N ASP A 279 -8.80 -12.43 -15.50
CA ASP A 279 -9.57 -13.44 -16.20
C ASP A 279 -8.68 -14.36 -17.03
N GLU A 280 -7.68 -13.82 -17.75
CA GLU A 280 -6.71 -14.63 -18.49
C GLU A 280 -5.86 -15.50 -17.55
N THR A 281 -5.47 -14.97 -16.36
CA THR A 281 -4.77 -15.79 -15.35
C THR A 281 -5.64 -16.92 -14.86
N LEU A 282 -6.92 -16.66 -14.54
CA LEU A 282 -7.85 -17.71 -14.11
C LEU A 282 -8.08 -18.77 -15.20
N GLN A 283 -8.20 -18.34 -16.44
CA GLN A 283 -8.33 -19.26 -17.58
C GLN A 283 -7.07 -20.11 -17.76
N SER A 284 -5.88 -19.48 -17.70
CA SER A 284 -4.60 -20.19 -17.77
C SER A 284 -4.45 -21.22 -16.65
N ILE A 285 -4.82 -20.88 -15.42
CA ILE A 285 -4.76 -21.79 -14.28
C ILE A 285 -5.70 -22.98 -14.49
N ARG A 286 -6.92 -22.76 -15.02
CA ARG A 286 -7.88 -23.84 -15.28
C ARG A 286 -7.39 -24.82 -16.35
N THR A 287 -6.67 -24.31 -17.36
CA THR A 287 -6.23 -25.11 -18.51
C THR A 287 -4.88 -25.79 -18.26
N HIS A 288 -3.94 -25.09 -17.64
CA HIS A 288 -2.53 -25.51 -17.55
C HIS A 288 -1.99 -25.61 -16.12
N GLY A 289 -2.83 -25.28 -15.10
CA GLY A 289 -2.35 -25.09 -13.74
C GLY A 289 -1.57 -23.80 -13.56
N TRP A 290 -0.94 -23.63 -12.39
CA TRP A 290 -0.14 -22.42 -12.11
C TRP A 290 1.23 -22.51 -12.79
N LEU A 291 1.47 -21.66 -13.79
CA LEU A 291 2.72 -21.51 -14.51
C LEU A 291 3.25 -20.08 -14.35
N PRO A 292 4.36 -19.86 -13.62
CA PRO A 292 4.90 -18.51 -13.35
C PRO A 292 5.25 -17.73 -14.63
N ASP A 293 5.81 -18.40 -15.65
CA ASP A 293 6.19 -17.75 -16.92
C ASP A 293 4.96 -17.24 -17.68
N MET A 294 3.90 -18.05 -17.74
CA MET A 294 2.63 -17.62 -18.37
C MET A 294 2.03 -16.42 -17.63
N PHE A 295 2.06 -16.45 -16.30
CA PHE A 295 1.56 -15.32 -15.53
C PHE A 295 2.33 -14.01 -15.82
N ARG A 296 3.66 -14.08 -15.96
CA ARG A 296 4.47 -12.91 -16.36
C ARG A 296 4.12 -12.43 -17.78
N GLN A 297 3.93 -13.35 -18.73
CA GLN A 297 3.53 -13.01 -20.09
C GLN A 297 2.14 -12.35 -20.14
N ILE A 298 1.18 -12.84 -19.35
CA ILE A 298 -0.15 -12.23 -19.21
C ILE A 298 -0.02 -10.77 -18.72
N ILE A 299 0.79 -10.52 -17.68
CA ILE A 299 0.99 -9.16 -17.18
C ILE A 299 1.63 -8.25 -18.23
N LEU A 300 2.64 -8.74 -18.93
CA LEU A 300 3.32 -7.95 -19.98
C LEU A 300 2.39 -7.68 -21.18
N GLY A 301 1.61 -8.67 -21.59
CA GLY A 301 0.59 -8.49 -22.65
C GLY A 301 -0.48 -7.47 -22.26
N ALA A 302 -0.94 -7.50 -20.99
CA ALA A 302 -1.87 -6.51 -20.47
C ALA A 302 -1.27 -5.11 -20.42
N LYS A 303 0.01 -5.00 -20.08
CA LYS A 303 0.79 -3.74 -20.13
C LYS A 303 0.82 -3.17 -21.55
N ASP A 304 1.15 -4.00 -22.54
CA ASP A 304 1.21 -3.59 -23.95
C ASP A 304 -0.18 -3.13 -24.44
N PHE A 305 -1.24 -3.85 -24.08
CA PHE A 305 -2.61 -3.43 -24.36
C PHE A 305 -2.96 -2.08 -23.71
N LEU A 306 -2.56 -1.85 -22.46
CA LEU A 306 -2.79 -0.56 -21.78
C LEU A 306 -2.02 0.58 -22.48
N GLN A 307 -0.83 0.32 -23.04
CA GLN A 307 -0.11 1.30 -23.84
C GLN A 307 -0.87 1.70 -25.11
N GLU A 308 -1.55 0.76 -25.76
CA GLU A 308 -2.44 1.09 -26.88
C GLU A 308 -3.64 1.96 -26.45
N VAL A 309 -4.19 1.72 -25.25
CA VAL A 309 -5.25 2.57 -24.69
C VAL A 309 -4.74 3.99 -24.44
N ILE A 310 -3.54 4.13 -23.87
CA ILE A 310 -2.90 5.44 -23.64
C ILE A 310 -2.71 6.17 -25.00
N PHE A 311 -2.24 5.47 -26.01
CA PHE A 311 -2.05 6.05 -27.33
C PHE A 311 -3.36 6.58 -27.91
N LYS A 312 -4.45 5.82 -27.78
CA LYS A 312 -5.78 6.26 -28.25
C LYS A 312 -6.30 7.51 -27.53
N VAL A 313 -6.00 7.67 -26.24
CA VAL A 313 -6.39 8.89 -25.48
C VAL A 313 -5.56 10.10 -25.91
N LYS A 314 -4.31 9.91 -26.30
CA LYS A 314 -3.44 11.00 -26.78
C LYS A 314 -3.82 11.51 -28.17
N LEU A 315 -4.54 10.72 -28.95
CA LEU A 315 -5.03 11.19 -30.22
C LEU A 315 -6.03 12.33 -29.99
N PRO A 316 -5.85 13.47 -30.64
CA PRO A 316 -6.84 14.54 -30.54
C PRO A 316 -8.22 13.98 -30.93
N PRO A 317 -9.29 14.40 -30.24
CA PRO A 317 -10.63 14.02 -30.65
C PRO A 317 -10.77 14.36 -32.11
N LYS A 318 -11.32 13.41 -32.91
CA LYS A 318 -11.62 13.69 -34.30
C LYS A 318 -12.37 15.01 -34.37
N PRO A 319 -11.89 15.99 -35.16
CA PRO A 319 -12.58 17.23 -35.26
C PRO A 319 -14.00 16.92 -35.76
N VAL A 320 -14.98 17.15 -34.90
CA VAL A 320 -16.38 17.07 -35.30
C VAL A 320 -16.67 18.40 -35.97
N PRO A 321 -16.95 18.42 -37.28
CA PRO A 321 -17.27 19.65 -37.98
C PRO A 321 -18.52 20.26 -37.32
N LYS A 322 -18.38 21.47 -36.77
CA LYS A 322 -19.53 22.28 -36.35
C LYS A 322 -20.12 22.91 -37.59
N ILE A 323 -20.79 22.12 -38.41
CA ILE A 323 -21.40 22.59 -39.62
C ILE A 323 -22.92 22.57 -39.44
N ASP A 324 -23.61 23.66 -39.77
CA ASP A 324 -25.05 23.68 -39.88
C ASP A 324 -25.46 22.73 -41.00
N LEU A 325 -26.51 21.95 -40.78
CA LEU A 325 -27.00 20.97 -41.74
C LEU A 325 -27.39 21.61 -43.07
N GLN A 326 -27.79 22.89 -43.06
CA GLN A 326 -28.19 23.68 -44.24
C GLN A 326 -26.93 24.11 -45.03
N GLU A 327 -25.92 24.64 -44.33
CA GLU A 327 -24.62 24.99 -44.93
C GLU A 327 -23.94 23.74 -45.52
N TRP A 328 -24.03 22.60 -44.80
CA TRP A 328 -23.51 21.33 -45.31
C TRP A 328 -24.17 20.89 -46.62
N LYS A 329 -25.49 21.04 -46.72
CA LYS A 329 -26.22 20.71 -47.95
C LYS A 329 -25.83 21.61 -49.11
N GLU A 330 -25.73 22.93 -48.89
CA GLU A 330 -25.31 23.90 -49.91
C GLU A 330 -23.87 23.62 -50.37
N MET A 331 -22.99 23.31 -49.45
CA MET A 331 -21.62 22.92 -49.74
C MET A 331 -21.54 21.63 -50.57
N CYS A 332 -22.29 20.59 -50.25
CA CYS A 332 -22.37 19.37 -51.01
C CYS A 332 -22.81 19.55 -52.44
N MET A 333 -23.55 20.62 -52.72
CA MET A 333 -23.98 20.94 -54.10
C MET A 333 -22.85 21.60 -54.95
N VAL A 334 -21.92 22.33 -54.29
CA VAL A 334 -20.82 23.06 -54.96
C VAL A 334 -19.57 22.22 -55.11
N LEU A 335 -19.43 21.20 -54.35
CA LEU A 335 -18.17 20.46 -54.10
C LEU A 335 -17.78 19.27 -54.97
N PRO A 336 -18.63 18.60 -55.75
CA PRO A 336 -18.21 17.40 -56.47
C PRO A 336 -16.97 17.62 -57.32
N SER A 337 -16.85 18.79 -57.98
CA SER A 337 -15.71 19.11 -58.81
C SER A 337 -14.40 19.37 -58.05
N VAL A 338 -14.49 19.97 -56.86
CA VAL A 338 -13.31 20.23 -56.02
C VAL A 338 -12.82 18.94 -55.41
N ILE A 339 -13.77 18.12 -55.00
CA ILE A 339 -13.50 16.80 -54.45
C ILE A 339 -12.80 15.89 -55.47
N GLU A 340 -13.37 15.77 -56.68
CA GLU A 340 -12.79 14.97 -57.75
C GLU A 340 -11.38 15.45 -58.16
N LYS A 341 -11.16 16.76 -58.16
CA LYS A 341 -9.86 17.33 -58.48
C LYS A 341 -8.82 17.00 -57.37
N ALA A 342 -9.19 17.25 -56.09
CA ALA A 342 -8.29 16.97 -54.99
C ALA A 342 -7.90 15.46 -54.86
N VAL A 343 -8.89 14.57 -55.04
CA VAL A 343 -8.63 13.13 -55.03
C VAL A 343 -7.67 12.77 -56.17
N LYS A 344 -7.85 13.34 -57.34
CA LYS A 344 -7.02 13.09 -58.53
C LYS A 344 -5.62 13.63 -58.37
N ASP A 345 -5.44 14.79 -57.72
CA ASP A 345 -4.13 15.42 -57.49
C ASP A 345 -3.30 14.68 -56.43
N PHE A 346 -3.96 14.06 -55.47
CA PHE A 346 -3.30 13.30 -54.37
C PHE A 346 -3.32 11.78 -54.59
N GLU A 347 -3.89 11.25 -55.64
CA GLU A 347 -3.95 9.83 -55.96
C GLU A 347 -2.52 9.26 -56.16
N GLY A 348 -2.10 8.33 -55.30
CA GLY A 348 -0.78 7.70 -55.37
C GLY A 348 0.37 8.46 -54.71
N THR A 349 0.14 9.60 -54.04
CA THR A 349 1.15 10.37 -53.30
C THR A 349 1.03 10.19 -51.82
N ILE A 350 2.17 10.03 -51.10
CA ILE A 350 2.24 10.13 -49.63
C ILE A 350 2.53 11.59 -49.33
N VAL A 351 1.47 12.35 -48.97
CA VAL A 351 1.59 13.77 -48.63
C VAL A 351 1.32 13.92 -47.15
N PRO A 352 2.09 14.74 -46.39
CA PRO A 352 1.80 15.05 -45.00
C PRO A 352 0.40 15.65 -44.86
N HIS A 353 -0.32 15.23 -43.81
CA HIS A 353 -1.70 15.60 -43.56
C HIS A 353 -1.94 17.13 -43.60
N ASP A 354 -1.05 17.91 -42.99
CA ASP A 354 -1.18 19.38 -42.91
C ASP A 354 -1.09 20.02 -44.32
N THR A 355 -0.21 19.52 -45.17
CA THR A 355 -0.07 19.98 -46.56
C THR A 355 -1.34 19.73 -47.38
N VAL A 356 -1.96 18.56 -47.19
CA VAL A 356 -3.23 18.22 -47.86
C VAL A 356 -4.36 19.10 -47.38
N ILE A 357 -4.43 19.38 -46.07
CA ILE A 357 -5.45 20.28 -45.51
C ILE A 357 -5.27 21.71 -46.04
N ASP A 358 -4.03 22.22 -46.10
CA ASP A 358 -3.75 23.56 -46.56
C ASP A 358 -4.06 23.72 -48.07
N GLU A 359 -3.74 22.71 -48.87
CA GLU A 359 -4.08 22.70 -50.30
C GLU A 359 -5.62 22.67 -50.54
N LEU A 360 -6.33 21.86 -49.71
CA LEU A 360 -7.79 21.82 -49.78
C LEU A 360 -8.44 23.12 -49.33
N ARG A 361 -7.85 23.82 -48.36
CA ARG A 361 -8.27 25.19 -47.94
C ARG A 361 -8.08 26.18 -49.09
N GLU A 362 -6.96 26.16 -49.80
CA GLU A 362 -6.72 27.01 -50.94
C GLU A 362 -7.71 26.72 -52.07
N MET A 363 -7.98 25.45 -52.34
CA MET A 363 -8.96 25.03 -53.35
C MET A 363 -10.38 25.48 -52.98
N ALA A 364 -10.74 25.38 -51.71
CA ALA A 364 -12.02 25.84 -51.17
C ALA A 364 -12.18 27.39 -51.32
N ALA A 365 -11.12 28.13 -50.94
CA ALA A 365 -11.11 29.58 -51.07
C ALA A 365 -11.24 30.07 -52.54
N LYS A 366 -10.67 29.37 -53.50
CA LYS A 366 -10.80 29.67 -54.95
C LYS A 366 -12.21 29.45 -55.49
N GLN A 367 -13.08 28.76 -54.75
CA GLN A 367 -14.45 28.45 -55.09
C GLN A 367 -15.48 29.25 -54.28
N ASP A 368 -15.07 30.38 -53.66
CA ASP A 368 -15.93 31.23 -52.78
C ASP A 368 -16.58 30.49 -51.63
N ILE A 369 -15.91 29.50 -51.06
CA ILE A 369 -16.36 28.82 -49.85
C ILE A 369 -15.87 29.67 -48.64
N GLU A 370 -16.81 30.39 -48.02
CA GLU A 370 -16.52 31.41 -46.99
C GLU A 370 -16.11 30.82 -45.62
N SER A 371 -16.24 29.51 -45.37
CA SER A 371 -16.01 28.93 -44.05
C SER A 371 -14.75 28.05 -44.06
N GLU A 372 -13.73 28.46 -43.27
CA GLU A 372 -12.54 27.68 -43.05
C GLU A 372 -12.87 26.32 -42.42
N ASP A 373 -13.81 26.27 -41.49
CA ASP A 373 -14.31 25.06 -40.86
C ASP A 373 -14.94 24.09 -41.87
N MET A 374 -15.54 24.64 -42.91
CA MET A 374 -16.16 23.92 -43.99
C MET A 374 -15.12 23.26 -44.92
N ALA A 375 -14.05 23.98 -45.25
CA ALA A 375 -12.93 23.47 -46.02
C ALA A 375 -12.19 22.35 -45.24
N ILE A 376 -12.01 22.51 -43.92
CA ILE A 376 -11.45 21.51 -43.06
C ILE A 376 -12.35 20.28 -42.97
N ALA A 377 -13.65 20.47 -42.81
CA ALA A 377 -14.61 19.36 -42.74
C ALA A 377 -14.63 18.56 -44.04
N MET A 378 -14.47 19.23 -45.17
CA MET A 378 -14.35 18.58 -46.48
C MET A 378 -13.05 17.81 -46.61
N ALA A 379 -11.93 18.43 -46.22
CA ALA A 379 -10.62 17.75 -46.20
C ALA A 379 -10.70 16.51 -45.33
N VAL A 380 -11.25 16.60 -44.15
CA VAL A 380 -11.43 15.48 -43.21
C VAL A 380 -12.38 14.42 -43.81
N TYR A 381 -13.46 14.81 -44.42
CA TYR A 381 -14.38 13.88 -45.09
C TYR A 381 -13.71 13.12 -46.24
N MET A 382 -13.00 13.84 -47.09
CA MET A 382 -12.32 13.25 -48.22
C MET A 382 -11.17 12.33 -47.84
N LEU A 383 -10.32 12.75 -46.90
CA LEU A 383 -9.24 11.96 -46.37
C LEU A 383 -9.74 10.81 -45.48
N GLY A 384 -10.91 10.95 -44.89
CA GLY A 384 -11.56 9.96 -44.04
C GLY A 384 -12.09 8.73 -44.77
N PHE A 385 -12.36 8.83 -46.05
CA PHE A 385 -12.89 7.69 -46.79
C PHE A 385 -11.88 6.56 -47.04
N GLY A 386 -10.61 6.86 -47.03
CA GLY A 386 -9.61 5.82 -47.29
C GLY A 386 -8.59 5.59 -46.18
N SER A 387 -8.32 6.57 -45.36
CA SER A 387 -7.07 6.57 -44.62
C SER A 387 -7.17 6.89 -43.13
N TYR A 388 -8.36 7.04 -42.58
CA TYR A 388 -8.51 7.12 -41.13
C TYR A 388 -8.07 5.84 -40.38
N LYS A 389 -7.63 4.84 -41.12
CA LYS A 389 -6.93 3.70 -40.50
C LYS A 389 -5.44 3.98 -40.24
N GLY A 390 -4.95 5.15 -40.60
CA GLY A 390 -3.55 5.54 -40.50
C GLY A 390 -3.26 6.85 -39.75
N PHE A 391 -4.25 7.50 -39.12
CA PHE A 391 -4.06 8.67 -38.27
C PHE A 391 -4.33 8.33 -36.82
#